data_507589728a076fc232a410da89994562
#
_entry.id   507589728a076fc232a410da89994562
#
_cell.length_a   1.000
_cell.length_b   1.000
_cell.length_c   1.000
_cell.angle_alpha   90.00
_cell.angle_beta   90.00
_cell.angle_gamma   90.00
#
_symmetry.space_group_name_H-M   'P 1'
#
loop_
_entity.id
_entity.type
_entity.pdbx_description
1 polymer ?
#
loop_
_entity_poly.entity_id
_entity_poly.type
_entity_poly.pdbx_seq_one_letter_code
_entity_poly.pdbx_strand_id
1 'polypeptide(L)' 'MPVTVTILRKQLAEVEKGIENIVNAIQAGIFTASTKQRLEALEAEKQELSVQIIKEEISRPSISK' A
#
# COMPACT_ATOMS: atom_id res chain seq x y z
N MET A 1 -13.62 -2.97 16.38
CA MET A 1 -12.63 -2.65 15.35
C MET A 1 -12.96 -3.40 14.08
N PRO A 2 -13.16 -2.72 12.97
CA PRO A 2 -13.52 -3.41 11.73
C PRO A 2 -12.37 -4.29 11.24
N VAL A 3 -12.67 -5.54 10.98
CA VAL A 3 -11.68 -6.47 10.45
C VAL A 3 -11.17 -6.00 9.09
N THR A 4 -12.07 -5.37 8.30
CA THR A 4 -11.70 -4.90 6.98
C THR A 4 -10.53 -3.92 7.03
N VAL A 5 -10.57 -2.97 7.95
CA VAL A 5 -9.49 -1.99 8.07
C VAL A 5 -8.20 -2.68 8.49
N THR A 6 -8.28 -3.65 9.40
CA THR A 6 -7.11 -4.38 9.83
C THR A 6 -6.46 -5.12 8.66
N ILE A 7 -7.29 -5.77 7.83
CA ILE A 7 -6.78 -6.49 6.67
C ILE A 7 -6.14 -5.52 5.67
N LEU A 8 -6.79 -4.38 5.42
CA LEU A 8 -6.26 -3.40 4.49
C LEU A 8 -4.93 -2.84 4.96
N ARG A 9 -4.81 -2.57 6.26
CA ARG A 9 -3.54 -2.07 6.80
C ARG A 9 -2.42 -3.10 6.66
N LYS A 10 -2.76 -4.37 6.86
CA LYS A 10 -1.78 -5.43 6.68
C LYS A 10 -1.33 -5.53 5.23
N GLN A 11 -2.28 -5.45 4.30
CA GLN A 11 -1.95 -5.48 2.88
C GLN A 11 -1.09 -4.28 2.50
N LEU A 12 -1.42 -3.11 3.04
CA LEU A 12 -0.63 -1.91 2.77
C LEU A 12 0.80 -2.07 3.26
N ALA A 13 0.98 -2.64 4.44
CA ALA A 13 2.32 -2.86 4.97
C ALA A 13 3.12 -3.78 4.07
N GLU A 14 2.47 -4.82 3.54
CA GLU A 14 3.15 -5.75 2.64
C GLU A 14 3.54 -5.07 1.32
N VAL A 15 2.65 -4.22 0.80
CA VAL A 15 2.95 -3.49 -0.42
C VAL A 15 4.11 -2.52 -0.19
N GLU A 16 4.10 -1.83 0.94
CA GLU A 16 5.18 -0.91 1.26
C GLU A 16 6.51 -1.63 1.41
N LYS A 17 6.49 -2.82 1.97
CA LYS A 17 7.70 -3.62 2.08
C LYS A 17 8.21 -4.03 0.70
N GLY A 18 7.30 -4.38 -0.20
CA GLY A 18 7.67 -4.70 -1.57
C GLY A 18 8.31 -3.52 -2.29
N ILE A 19 7.73 -2.33 -2.09
CA ILE A 19 8.29 -1.12 -2.68
C ILE A 19 9.69 -0.87 -2.13
N GLU A 20 9.87 -1.01 -0.83
CA GLU A 20 11.16 -0.79 -0.20
C GLU A 20 12.21 -1.75 -0.76
N ASN A 21 11.84 -3.02 -0.95
CA ASN A 21 12.75 -4.00 -1.52
C ASN A 21 13.19 -3.61 -2.93
N ILE A 22 12.25 -3.10 -3.74
CA ILE A 22 12.57 -2.68 -5.09
C ILE A 22 13.47 -1.45 -5.07
N VAL A 23 13.17 -0.48 -4.20
CA VAL A 23 14.00 0.71 -4.08
C VAL A 23 15.42 0.32 -3.68
N ASN A 24 15.56 -0.63 -2.76
CA ASN A 24 16.88 -1.10 -2.37
C ASN A 24 17.61 -1.74 -3.55
N ALA A 25 16.89 -2.50 -4.37
CA ALA A 25 17.49 -3.11 -5.56
C ALA A 25 17.95 -2.04 -6.54
N ILE A 26 17.16 -0.99 -6.72
CA ILE A 26 17.53 0.11 -7.60
C ILE A 26 18.78 0.80 -7.09
N GLN A 27 18.87 1.02 -5.79
CA GLN A 27 20.05 1.63 -5.19
C GLN A 27 21.30 0.76 -5.39
N ALA A 28 21.09 -0.55 -5.49
CA ALA A 28 22.21 -1.47 -5.76
C ALA A 28 22.53 -1.55 -7.25
N GLY A 29 21.85 -0.77 -8.09
CA GLY A 29 22.15 -0.72 -9.51
C GLY A 29 21.29 -1.61 -10.37
N ILE A 30 20.28 -2.27 -9.77
CA ILE A 30 19.41 -3.16 -10.52
C ILE A 30 18.15 -2.40 -10.91
N PHE A 31 18.10 -1.94 -12.16
CA PHE A 31 16.94 -1.22 -12.65
C PHE A 31 16.64 -1.68 -14.06
N THR A 32 15.63 -2.50 -14.21
CA THR A 32 15.19 -3.02 -15.50
C THR A 32 13.74 -2.58 -15.74
N ALA A 33 13.25 -2.85 -16.96
CA ALA A 33 11.86 -2.56 -17.29
C ALA A 33 10.92 -3.32 -16.35
N SER A 34 11.27 -4.54 -15.99
CA SER A 34 10.46 -5.33 -15.07
C SER A 34 10.42 -4.71 -13.69
N THR A 35 11.57 -4.23 -13.20
CA THR A 35 11.63 -3.56 -11.91
C THR A 35 10.76 -2.31 -11.90
N LYS A 36 10.84 -1.53 -12.98
CA LYS A 36 10.04 -0.32 -13.08
C LYS A 36 8.56 -0.64 -13.09
N GLN A 37 8.15 -1.63 -13.87
CA GLN A 37 6.74 -2.00 -13.94
C GLN A 37 6.22 -2.48 -12.60
N ARG A 38 7.02 -3.26 -11.89
CA ARG A 38 6.59 -3.76 -10.60
C ARG A 38 6.48 -2.63 -9.58
N LEU A 39 7.42 -1.69 -9.61
CA LEU A 39 7.35 -0.54 -8.71
C LEU A 39 6.10 0.27 -8.97
N GLU A 40 5.80 0.53 -10.24
CA GLU A 40 4.62 1.30 -10.58
C GLU A 40 3.34 0.58 -10.14
N ALA A 41 3.30 -0.74 -10.32
CA ALA A 41 2.14 -1.51 -9.90
C ALA A 41 1.97 -1.47 -8.39
N LEU A 42 3.06 -1.59 -7.64
CA LEU A 42 2.98 -1.57 -6.18
C LEU A 42 2.60 -0.18 -5.68
N GLU A 43 3.10 0.87 -6.33
CA GLU A 43 2.73 2.23 -5.92
C GLU A 43 1.26 2.51 -6.18
N ALA A 44 0.73 2.01 -7.29
CA ALA A 44 -0.69 2.15 -7.58
C ALA A 44 -1.52 1.37 -6.55
N GLU A 45 -1.08 0.18 -6.20
CA GLU A 45 -1.77 -0.62 -5.21
C GLU A 45 -1.73 0.04 -3.83
N LYS A 46 -0.59 0.60 -3.48
CA LYS A 46 -0.46 1.33 -2.21
C LYS A 46 -1.45 2.48 -2.14
N GLN A 47 -1.56 3.25 -3.23
CA GLN A 47 -2.47 4.37 -3.25
C GLN A 47 -3.91 3.90 -3.12
N GLU A 48 -4.27 2.84 -3.83
CA GLU A 48 -5.62 2.31 -3.76
C GLU A 48 -5.96 1.82 -2.36
N LEU A 49 -5.03 1.11 -1.73
CA LEU A 49 -5.26 0.63 -0.36
C LEU A 49 -5.39 1.79 0.60
N SER A 50 -4.57 2.82 0.44
CA SER A 50 -4.66 4.01 1.30
C SER A 50 -6.04 4.67 1.16
N VAL A 51 -6.54 4.78 -0.06
CA VAL A 51 -7.86 5.37 -0.29
C VAL A 51 -8.94 4.51 0.34
N GLN A 52 -8.84 3.19 0.21
CA GLN A 52 -9.83 2.29 0.80
C GLN A 52 -9.83 2.39 2.32
N ILE A 53 -8.67 2.50 2.93
CA ILE A 53 -8.58 2.65 4.38
C ILE A 53 -9.26 3.95 4.80
N ILE A 54 -8.98 5.04 4.10
CA ILE A 54 -9.60 6.32 4.42
C ILE A 54 -11.11 6.25 4.27
N LYS A 55 -11.59 5.61 3.21
CA LYS A 55 -13.03 5.47 3.00
C LYS A 55 -13.68 4.69 4.12
N GLU A 56 -13.03 3.61 4.56
CA GLU A 56 -13.58 2.81 5.65
C GLU A 56 -13.65 3.61 6.95
N GLU A 57 -12.63 4.40 7.20
CA GLU A 57 -12.59 5.19 8.42
C GLU A 57 -13.59 6.32 8.38
N ILE A 58 -13.82 6.92 7.22
CA ILE A 58 -14.79 8.01 7.09
C ILE A 58 -16.20 7.48 7.15
N SER A 59 -16.46 6.35 6.52
CA SER A 59 -17.83 5.83 6.44
C SER A 59 -18.29 5.22 7.76
N ARG A 60 -17.40 5.00 8.70
CA ARG A 60 -17.82 4.49 10.01
C ARG A 60 -18.62 5.55 10.73
N PRO A 61 -19.75 5.17 11.31
CA PRO A 61 -20.51 6.12 12.11
C PRO A 61 -19.60 6.60 13.21
N SER A 62 -19.43 7.87 13.20
CA SER A 62 -18.62 8.44 14.21
C SER A 62 -19.37 8.40 15.46
N ILE A 63 -18.93 8.01 16.28
CA ILE A 63 -19.52 8.06 17.31
C ILE A 63 -19.68 9.12 18.06
N SER A 64 -19.72 9.75 17.84
CA SER A 64 -19.70 10.65 18.29
C SER A 64 -20.38 11.25 18.62
N LYS A 65 -20.55 11.11 18.72
CA LYS A 65 -20.86 11.62 18.99
C LYS A 65 -21.14 11.66 19.34
#